data_0cc4e0672439449a16eccc97bbd1136e
#
_entry.id   0cc4e0672439449a16eccc97bbd1136e
#
_cell.length_a   1.000
_cell.length_b   1.000
_cell.length_c   1.000
_cell.angle_alpha   90.00
_cell.angle_beta   90.00
_cell.angle_gamma   90.00
#
_symmetry.space_group_name_H-M   'P 1'
#
loop_
_entity.id
_entity.type
_entity.pdbx_description
1 polymer ?
#
loop_
_entity_poly.entity_id
_entity_poly.type
_entity_poly.pdbx_seq_one_letter_code
_entity_poly.pdbx_strand_id
1 'polypeptide(L)'
;MFHSRSLACKKPYGAVPAGQAVEFSVYPQRAQGAMRVVLWMGEDGCPAESHPMAWAGYQGSHDRYTATFTPPHPGLYWYYFTVELSDGLHYCARGYGGQAELLENMGDKYQLTVYDGDYHTPRWFGEGITYNIFPDRFCRDKAPEQPEGEGVIPRVLHENWDDIPVYLPDEHGEILNNDFFGGTLRGVLSKLDYLESLHVTTIYFNPIFQAYSNHRYDTGDYKRIDPLLGCEEDFRALCSEAAKRGMRVVLDGVFNHTGYDSRYFNARGHYDSVGAYQSKESPYFSWFDFHNWPNEYGSWWGIYTLPQVNETDGSYQNYIIEDEDSVVRRWLRLGASGWRLDVADELPDSFISKLNAAARREKPDALIIGEVWEDASNKIAYSERRRYFQGGELDSVMNYPLRDAILGFLNGGTAEHFAESMECIRENYPKAVFYNLMNVVGTHDTARALTLLGVTENEWKMDRNGRAHYQLPPDRLEIALRRLRMAAVIQFTMPGSPTIYYGDEAGQQGFEDPFNRRTYPWGHEDQELLAFYRKLCAIRAEEPTLTDGELQFEETTASALLRYERLDEDSRLVIVVNRGHQHIETKIDALYALDLLSGEGFAYADPDGLIVSVPPETAYILRCVNAAD
;
A
#
# COMPACT_ATOMS: atom_id res chain seq x y z
N MET A 1 -9.07 -28.01 16.93
CA MET A 1 -10.07 -28.53 15.99
C MET A 1 -9.73 -28.23 14.53
N PHE A 2 -9.70 -26.97 14.12
CA PHE A 2 -9.24 -26.51 12.80
C PHE A 2 -8.49 -25.18 12.99
N HIS A 3 -7.52 -24.93 12.11
CA HIS A 3 -6.77 -23.67 12.08
C HIS A 3 -6.39 -23.37 10.64
N SER A 4 -6.95 -22.32 10.05
CA SER A 4 -6.83 -22.03 8.61
C SER A 4 -5.39 -21.77 8.16
N ARG A 5 -4.51 -21.36 9.08
CA ARG A 5 -3.09 -21.06 8.83
C ARG A 5 -2.17 -22.25 9.10
N SER A 6 -2.70 -23.37 9.61
CA SER A 6 -1.93 -24.59 9.84
C SER A 6 -1.95 -25.50 8.61
N LEU A 7 -0.78 -25.83 8.08
CA LEU A 7 -0.65 -26.80 6.98
C LEU A 7 -1.17 -28.20 7.34
N ALA A 8 -1.31 -28.53 8.62
CA ALA A 8 -1.95 -29.73 9.07
C ALA A 8 -3.48 -29.70 8.85
N CYS A 9 -4.08 -28.49 8.84
CA CYS A 9 -5.52 -28.30 8.71
C CYS A 9 -5.95 -27.88 7.31
N LYS A 10 -5.15 -27.04 6.63
CA LYS A 10 -5.42 -26.55 5.27
C LYS A 10 -4.14 -26.54 4.44
N LYS A 11 -4.14 -27.26 3.32
CA LYS A 11 -2.98 -27.36 2.44
C LYS A 11 -3.42 -27.22 0.96
N PRO A 12 -2.86 -26.26 0.21
CA PRO A 12 -1.83 -25.30 0.61
C PRO A 12 -2.36 -24.18 1.53
N TYR A 13 -1.41 -23.41 2.08
CA TYR A 13 -1.69 -22.20 2.85
C TYR A 13 -2.23 -21.08 1.94
N GLY A 14 -3.11 -20.22 2.50
CA GLY A 14 -3.50 -18.95 1.89
C GLY A 14 -4.35 -19.08 0.63
N ALA A 15 -4.22 -18.10 -0.26
CA ALA A 15 -4.87 -18.06 -1.57
C ALA A 15 -4.30 -19.11 -2.52
N VAL A 16 -5.12 -19.57 -3.46
CA VAL A 16 -4.73 -20.65 -4.41
C VAL A 16 -5.11 -20.31 -5.85
N PRO A 17 -4.39 -20.82 -6.85
CA PRO A 17 -4.83 -20.71 -8.22
C PRO A 17 -6.04 -21.61 -8.50
N ALA A 18 -6.90 -21.22 -9.44
CA ALA A 18 -8.00 -22.04 -9.92
C ALA A 18 -7.50 -23.40 -10.43
N GLY A 19 -8.23 -24.44 -10.15
CA GLY A 19 -7.87 -25.82 -10.50
C GLY A 19 -6.89 -26.49 -9.53
N GLN A 20 -6.34 -25.79 -8.56
CA GLN A 20 -5.49 -26.38 -7.52
C GLN A 20 -6.35 -27.01 -6.42
N ALA A 21 -6.11 -28.28 -6.13
CA ALA A 21 -6.76 -28.98 -5.03
C ALA A 21 -6.32 -28.43 -3.67
N VAL A 22 -7.28 -28.17 -2.78
CA VAL A 22 -7.07 -27.78 -1.39
C VAL A 22 -7.56 -28.90 -0.48
N GLU A 23 -6.67 -29.45 0.32
CA GLU A 23 -6.99 -30.45 1.34
C GLU A 23 -7.34 -29.75 2.66
N PHE A 24 -8.48 -30.13 3.23
CA PHE A 24 -8.93 -29.69 4.54
C PHE A 24 -8.93 -30.86 5.52
N SER A 25 -8.42 -30.63 6.74
CA SER A 25 -8.42 -31.61 7.83
C SER A 25 -8.99 -30.98 9.10
N VAL A 26 -9.99 -31.63 9.69
CA VAL A 26 -10.62 -31.20 10.95
C VAL A 26 -10.35 -32.25 12.02
N TYR A 27 -10.01 -31.81 13.22
CA TYR A 27 -9.58 -32.66 14.33
C TYR A 27 -10.49 -32.51 15.56
N PRO A 28 -11.73 -33.09 15.56
CA PRO A 28 -12.56 -33.11 16.76
C PRO A 28 -11.94 -34.02 17.83
N GLN A 29 -12.17 -33.70 19.09
CA GLN A 29 -11.74 -34.59 20.19
C GLN A 29 -12.56 -35.88 20.16
N ARG A 30 -11.90 -37.03 20.27
CA ARG A 30 -12.58 -38.37 20.27
C ARG A 30 -13.62 -38.51 21.37
N ALA A 31 -13.35 -37.89 22.54
CA ALA A 31 -14.28 -37.86 23.65
C ALA A 31 -15.62 -37.16 23.32
N GLN A 32 -15.67 -36.29 22.32
CA GLN A 32 -16.90 -35.60 21.86
C GLN A 32 -17.74 -36.48 20.94
N GLY A 33 -17.20 -37.59 20.42
CA GLY A 33 -17.94 -38.57 19.61
C GLY A 33 -18.51 -37.98 18.32
N ALA A 34 -17.64 -37.34 17.51
CA ALA A 34 -18.08 -36.78 16.24
C ALA A 34 -18.62 -37.87 15.30
N MET A 35 -19.89 -37.75 14.92
CA MET A 35 -20.59 -38.70 14.06
C MET A 35 -20.45 -38.31 12.57
N ARG A 36 -20.43 -37.04 12.28
CA ARG A 36 -20.34 -36.49 10.92
C ARG A 36 -19.63 -35.15 10.93
N VAL A 37 -18.76 -34.95 9.95
CA VAL A 37 -18.09 -33.66 9.69
C VAL A 37 -18.34 -33.30 8.22
N VAL A 38 -18.73 -32.06 7.95
CA VAL A 38 -19.03 -31.57 6.60
C VAL A 38 -18.33 -30.25 6.38
N LEU A 39 -17.58 -30.14 5.30
CA LEU A 39 -17.10 -28.87 4.76
C LEU A 39 -18.22 -28.23 3.94
N TRP A 40 -18.53 -26.98 4.21
CA TRP A 40 -19.42 -26.15 3.42
C TRP A 40 -18.58 -25.12 2.68
N MET A 41 -18.72 -25.08 1.36
CA MET A 41 -17.96 -24.20 0.48
C MET A 41 -18.89 -23.53 -0.51
N GLY A 42 -18.76 -22.21 -0.70
CA GLY A 42 -19.54 -21.46 -1.67
C GLY A 42 -18.79 -20.24 -2.18
N GLU A 43 -18.98 -19.93 -3.45
CA GLU A 43 -18.54 -18.67 -4.01
C GLU A 43 -19.31 -17.49 -3.40
N ASP A 44 -18.71 -16.32 -3.34
CA ASP A 44 -19.34 -15.11 -2.81
C ASP A 44 -20.65 -14.79 -3.55
N GLY A 45 -21.71 -14.53 -2.79
CA GLY A 45 -23.04 -14.33 -3.34
C GLY A 45 -23.80 -15.62 -3.72
N CYS A 46 -23.17 -16.81 -3.66
CA CYS A 46 -23.79 -18.10 -3.96
C CYS A 46 -24.06 -18.93 -2.71
N PRO A 47 -25.06 -19.84 -2.75
CA PRO A 47 -25.27 -20.80 -1.67
C PRO A 47 -24.06 -21.73 -1.50
N ALA A 48 -23.73 -22.04 -0.25
CA ALA A 48 -22.66 -23.00 0.03
C ALA A 48 -23.11 -24.43 -0.28
N GLU A 49 -22.25 -25.22 -0.91
CA GLU A 49 -22.41 -26.63 -1.17
C GLU A 49 -21.76 -27.47 -0.07
N SER A 50 -22.33 -28.63 0.22
CA SER A 50 -21.85 -29.55 1.24
C SER A 50 -20.89 -30.58 0.66
N HIS A 51 -19.73 -30.72 1.29
CA HIS A 51 -18.72 -31.74 0.99
C HIS A 51 -18.49 -32.59 2.25
N PRO A 52 -19.11 -33.79 2.32
CA PRO A 52 -18.90 -34.70 3.44
C PRO A 52 -17.41 -35.05 3.61
N MET A 53 -16.91 -34.93 4.83
CA MET A 53 -15.52 -35.26 5.14
C MET A 53 -15.39 -36.74 5.54
N ALA A 54 -14.39 -37.41 4.98
CA ALA A 54 -14.08 -38.80 5.32
C ALA A 54 -13.24 -38.91 6.59
N TRP A 55 -13.56 -39.87 7.48
CA TRP A 55 -12.68 -40.19 8.58
C TRP A 55 -11.36 -40.80 8.07
N ALA A 56 -10.25 -40.21 8.45
CA ALA A 56 -8.91 -40.56 7.97
C ALA A 56 -7.97 -41.06 9.09
N GLY A 57 -8.56 -41.56 10.17
CA GLY A 57 -7.78 -42.06 11.32
C GLY A 57 -7.82 -41.14 12.53
N TYR A 58 -6.84 -41.25 13.39
CA TYR A 58 -6.75 -40.40 14.58
C TYR A 58 -5.28 -39.97 14.85
N GLN A 59 -5.15 -38.85 15.54
CA GLN A 59 -3.86 -38.31 15.98
C GLN A 59 -3.96 -37.98 17.49
N GLY A 60 -3.28 -38.75 18.34
CA GLY A 60 -3.43 -38.60 19.77
C GLY A 60 -4.88 -38.80 20.24
N SER A 61 -5.45 -37.79 20.91
CA SER A 61 -6.82 -37.79 21.41
C SER A 61 -7.85 -37.26 20.41
N HIS A 62 -7.47 -36.98 19.16
CA HIS A 62 -8.35 -36.41 18.15
C HIS A 62 -8.60 -37.35 16.98
N ASP A 63 -9.82 -37.42 16.48
CA ASP A 63 -10.15 -38.01 15.20
C ASP A 63 -9.80 -37.04 14.07
N ARG A 64 -9.36 -37.54 12.93
CA ARG A 64 -9.06 -36.74 11.74
C ARG A 64 -10.11 -37.00 10.66
N TYR A 65 -10.74 -35.94 10.19
CA TYR A 65 -11.65 -35.96 9.05
C TYR A 65 -11.06 -35.12 7.92
N THR A 66 -11.12 -35.60 6.68
CA THR A 66 -10.52 -34.93 5.52
C THR A 66 -11.51 -34.76 4.38
N ALA A 67 -11.38 -33.65 3.66
CA ALA A 67 -12.02 -33.43 2.36
C ALA A 67 -11.09 -32.64 1.45
N THR A 68 -11.27 -32.81 0.16
CA THR A 68 -10.54 -32.03 -0.86
C THR A 68 -11.56 -31.21 -1.66
N PHE A 69 -11.24 -29.94 -1.86
CA PHE A 69 -11.99 -29.04 -2.74
C PHE A 69 -11.07 -28.51 -3.83
N THR A 70 -11.55 -28.51 -5.07
CA THR A 70 -10.81 -27.94 -6.20
C THR A 70 -11.65 -26.82 -6.79
N PRO A 71 -11.29 -25.54 -6.58
CA PRO A 71 -12.04 -24.41 -7.09
C PRO A 71 -12.00 -24.40 -8.63
N PRO A 72 -13.15 -24.33 -9.32
CA PRO A 72 -13.20 -24.46 -10.77
C PRO A 72 -12.72 -23.22 -11.54
N HIS A 73 -12.83 -22.05 -10.94
CA HIS A 73 -12.48 -20.76 -11.56
C HIS A 73 -12.04 -19.74 -10.51
N PRO A 74 -11.35 -18.63 -10.91
CA PRO A 74 -11.02 -17.52 -10.02
C PRO A 74 -12.26 -16.93 -9.38
N GLY A 75 -12.16 -16.51 -8.12
CA GLY A 75 -13.26 -15.95 -7.35
C GLY A 75 -12.93 -15.85 -5.87
N LEU A 76 -13.85 -15.26 -5.13
CA LEU A 76 -13.82 -15.25 -3.68
C LEU A 76 -14.75 -16.34 -3.17
N TYR A 77 -14.21 -17.26 -2.37
CA TYR A 77 -14.95 -18.35 -1.79
C TYR A 77 -14.98 -18.21 -0.27
N TRP A 78 -16.12 -18.65 0.31
CA TRP A 78 -16.33 -18.68 1.76
C TRP A 78 -16.55 -20.11 2.20
N TYR A 79 -15.92 -20.52 3.32
CA TYR A 79 -16.10 -21.86 3.86
C TYR A 79 -16.21 -21.89 5.37
N TYR A 80 -16.85 -22.93 5.87
CA TYR A 80 -16.97 -23.28 7.28
C TYR A 80 -17.21 -24.78 7.39
N PHE A 81 -17.19 -25.31 8.61
CA PHE A 81 -17.51 -26.72 8.81
C PHE A 81 -18.69 -26.89 9.75
N THR A 82 -19.40 -28.02 9.61
CA THR A 82 -20.34 -28.49 10.61
C THR A 82 -19.87 -29.80 11.18
N VAL A 83 -20.02 -29.97 12.50
CA VAL A 83 -19.65 -31.18 13.24
C VAL A 83 -20.87 -31.64 14.01
N GLU A 84 -21.34 -32.82 13.72
CA GLU A 84 -22.43 -33.46 14.43
C GLU A 84 -21.84 -34.26 15.61
N LEU A 85 -22.12 -33.79 16.81
CA LEU A 85 -21.67 -34.36 18.09
C LEU A 85 -22.87 -35.05 18.78
N SER A 86 -22.61 -35.71 19.90
CA SER A 86 -23.66 -36.42 20.68
C SER A 86 -24.75 -35.49 21.25
N ASP A 87 -24.44 -34.22 21.43
CA ASP A 87 -25.33 -33.16 21.94
C ASP A 87 -25.98 -32.30 20.86
N GLY A 88 -25.66 -32.55 19.57
CA GLY A 88 -26.27 -31.85 18.45
C GLY A 88 -25.33 -31.44 17.33
N LEU A 89 -25.84 -30.61 16.42
CA LEU A 89 -25.09 -30.04 15.31
C LEU A 89 -24.37 -28.74 15.77
N HIS A 90 -23.08 -28.67 15.54
CA HIS A 90 -22.26 -27.51 15.82
C HIS A 90 -21.61 -26.94 14.55
N TYR A 91 -21.40 -25.62 14.53
CA TYR A 91 -20.70 -24.90 13.48
C TYR A 91 -19.25 -24.61 13.92
N CYS A 92 -18.30 -25.00 13.09
CA CYS A 92 -16.90 -24.70 13.27
C CYS A 92 -16.61 -23.42 12.45
N ALA A 93 -16.75 -22.28 13.11
CA ALA A 93 -16.64 -20.95 12.53
C ALA A 93 -15.21 -20.38 12.71
N ARG A 94 -14.89 -19.34 11.96
CA ARG A 94 -13.62 -18.62 12.08
C ARG A 94 -13.59 -17.78 13.35
N GLY A 95 -12.68 -18.11 14.24
CA GLY A 95 -12.35 -17.30 15.40
C GLY A 95 -11.06 -16.51 15.21
N TYR A 96 -10.61 -15.90 16.29
CA TYR A 96 -9.36 -15.12 16.32
C TYR A 96 -8.16 -16.00 15.94
N GLY A 97 -7.20 -15.40 15.22
CA GLY A 97 -5.99 -16.12 14.78
C GLY A 97 -6.24 -17.20 13.71
N GLY A 98 -7.43 -17.26 13.10
CA GLY A 98 -7.79 -18.32 12.15
C GLY A 98 -8.14 -19.66 12.81
N GLN A 99 -8.19 -19.71 14.15
CA GLN A 99 -8.63 -20.89 14.89
C GLN A 99 -10.12 -21.08 14.80
N ALA A 100 -10.58 -22.33 14.91
CA ALA A 100 -11.99 -22.64 14.91
C ALA A 100 -12.62 -22.41 16.27
N GLU A 101 -13.77 -21.77 16.27
CA GLU A 101 -14.71 -21.71 17.37
C GLU A 101 -15.90 -22.65 17.09
N LEU A 102 -16.26 -23.46 18.08
CA LEU A 102 -17.40 -24.37 17.98
C LEU A 102 -18.63 -23.68 18.56
N LEU A 103 -19.61 -23.40 17.68
CA LEU A 103 -20.81 -22.62 17.99
C LEU A 103 -22.08 -23.44 17.71
N GLU A 104 -23.16 -23.14 18.43
CA GLU A 104 -24.49 -23.72 18.15
C GLU A 104 -25.16 -23.12 16.90
N ASN A 105 -24.75 -21.93 16.51
CA ASN A 105 -25.23 -21.22 15.33
C ASN A 105 -24.07 -20.86 14.39
N MET A 106 -24.38 -20.55 13.13
CA MET A 106 -23.39 -20.13 12.16
C MET A 106 -22.71 -18.82 12.62
N GLY A 107 -21.40 -18.84 12.72
CA GLY A 107 -20.56 -17.69 12.96
C GLY A 107 -19.86 -17.20 11.69
N ASP A 108 -18.70 -16.54 11.86
CA ASP A 108 -17.91 -16.03 10.75
C ASP A 108 -17.36 -17.17 9.89
N LYS A 109 -17.30 -16.93 8.59
CA LYS A 109 -16.75 -17.87 7.61
C LYS A 109 -15.26 -17.61 7.38
N TYR A 110 -14.57 -18.66 6.97
CA TYR A 110 -13.22 -18.53 6.45
C TYR A 110 -13.26 -18.08 4.99
N GLN A 111 -12.26 -17.29 4.59
CA GLN A 111 -12.07 -16.85 3.22
C GLN A 111 -11.11 -17.77 2.47
N LEU A 112 -11.38 -18.01 1.19
CA LEU A 112 -10.44 -18.60 0.25
C LEU A 112 -10.44 -17.74 -1.02
N THR A 113 -9.38 -16.98 -1.23
CA THR A 113 -9.15 -16.24 -2.48
C THR A 113 -8.61 -17.21 -3.54
N VAL A 114 -9.28 -17.25 -4.68
CA VAL A 114 -8.87 -18.07 -5.82
C VAL A 114 -8.53 -17.15 -6.99
N TYR A 115 -7.34 -17.30 -7.55
CA TYR A 115 -6.83 -16.46 -8.61
C TYR A 115 -6.53 -17.25 -9.89
N ASP A 116 -6.37 -16.57 -11.02
CA ASP A 116 -5.98 -17.17 -12.28
C ASP A 116 -4.60 -17.81 -12.16
N GLY A 117 -4.45 -19.04 -12.62
CA GLY A 117 -3.17 -19.76 -12.56
C GLY A 117 -2.02 -19.09 -13.32
N ASP A 118 -2.34 -18.29 -14.34
CA ASP A 118 -1.36 -17.51 -15.10
C ASP A 118 -1.11 -16.11 -14.49
N TYR A 119 -1.78 -15.77 -13.38
CA TYR A 119 -1.62 -14.48 -12.73
C TYR A 119 -0.24 -14.36 -12.09
N HIS A 120 0.47 -13.32 -12.49
CA HIS A 120 1.80 -12.97 -11.94
C HIS A 120 1.94 -11.44 -11.87
N THR A 121 2.69 -11.00 -10.89
CA THR A 121 2.99 -9.59 -10.66
C THR A 121 4.44 -9.26 -11.07
N PRO A 122 4.74 -8.03 -11.48
CA PRO A 122 6.12 -7.61 -11.78
C PRO A 122 6.98 -7.60 -10.50
N ARG A 123 7.80 -8.64 -10.29
CA ARG A 123 8.60 -8.83 -9.06
C ARG A 123 9.56 -7.67 -8.76
N TRP A 124 10.05 -6.98 -9.80
CA TRP A 124 10.97 -5.85 -9.64
C TRP A 124 10.48 -4.77 -8.68
N PHE A 125 9.15 -4.68 -8.47
CA PHE A 125 8.58 -3.70 -7.56
C PHE A 125 8.74 -4.12 -6.09
N GLY A 126 8.28 -5.32 -5.75
CA GLY A 126 8.36 -5.84 -4.38
C GLY A 126 9.80 -6.10 -3.91
N GLU A 127 10.71 -6.39 -4.83
CA GLU A 127 12.14 -6.58 -4.55
C GLU A 127 12.87 -5.26 -4.25
N GLY A 128 12.32 -4.13 -4.73
CA GLY A 128 12.95 -2.83 -4.65
C GLY A 128 12.50 -1.94 -3.48
N ILE A 129 12.96 -0.71 -3.53
CA ILE A 129 12.60 0.39 -2.62
C ILE A 129 11.94 1.48 -3.45
N THR A 130 10.76 1.92 -3.02
CA THR A 130 10.00 2.98 -3.67
C THR A 130 10.21 4.32 -2.96
N TYR A 131 10.32 5.40 -3.73
CA TYR A 131 10.36 6.76 -3.23
C TYR A 131 9.21 7.57 -3.84
N ASN A 132 8.29 8.04 -3.00
CA ASN A 132 7.12 8.81 -3.42
C ASN A 132 7.44 10.30 -3.41
N ILE A 133 7.30 10.94 -4.56
CA ILE A 133 7.59 12.36 -4.78
C ILE A 133 6.30 13.14 -5.03
N PHE A 134 6.07 14.19 -4.23
CA PHE A 134 5.15 15.27 -4.56
C PHE A 134 5.90 16.31 -5.39
N PRO A 135 5.69 16.39 -6.71
CA PRO A 135 6.64 17.02 -7.63
C PRO A 135 6.91 18.50 -7.35
N ASP A 136 5.87 19.26 -7.02
CA ASP A 136 5.97 20.70 -6.73
C ASP A 136 6.85 21.02 -5.50
N ARG A 137 7.02 20.04 -4.61
CA ARG A 137 7.60 20.24 -3.26
C ARG A 137 8.92 19.51 -3.04
N PHE A 138 9.44 18.80 -4.05
CA PHE A 138 10.66 18.01 -3.87
C PHE A 138 11.93 18.79 -4.18
N CYS A 139 12.08 19.30 -5.40
CA CYS A 139 13.27 20.07 -5.80
C CYS A 139 12.96 20.96 -7.01
N ARG A 140 13.41 22.21 -6.96
CA ARG A 140 13.38 23.13 -8.09
C ARG A 140 14.78 23.30 -8.70
N ASP A 141 14.86 23.44 -10.00
CA ASP A 141 16.10 23.74 -10.72
C ASP A 141 16.31 25.24 -10.95
N LYS A 142 15.22 26.01 -10.93
CA LYS A 142 15.21 27.47 -11.07
C LYS A 142 14.07 28.09 -10.24
N ALA A 143 14.08 29.41 -10.09
CA ALA A 143 12.95 30.11 -9.48
C ALA A 143 11.69 29.91 -10.35
N PRO A 144 10.50 29.71 -9.73
CA PRO A 144 9.26 29.54 -10.50
C PRO A 144 8.87 30.82 -11.23
N GLU A 145 8.39 30.67 -12.45
CA GLU A 145 7.88 31.73 -13.28
C GLU A 145 6.44 31.43 -13.64
N GLN A 146 5.61 32.47 -13.88
CA GLN A 146 4.24 32.27 -14.33
C GLN A 146 4.26 31.47 -15.63
N PRO A 147 3.56 30.33 -15.68
CA PRO A 147 3.50 29.55 -16.90
C PRO A 147 2.61 30.25 -17.93
N GLU A 148 2.90 30.00 -19.21
CA GLU A 148 2.13 30.51 -20.34
C GLU A 148 1.58 29.33 -21.17
N GLY A 149 0.47 29.53 -21.84
CA GLY A 149 -0.11 28.57 -22.76
C GLY A 149 -1.61 28.30 -22.56
N GLU A 150 -2.12 27.39 -23.35
CA GLU A 150 -3.53 26.95 -23.28
C GLU A 150 -3.83 26.26 -21.95
N GLY A 151 -4.97 26.60 -21.34
CA GLY A 151 -5.40 26.02 -20.06
C GLY A 151 -4.59 26.49 -18.84
N VAL A 152 -3.73 27.48 -19.03
CA VAL A 152 -2.90 28.02 -17.94
C VAL A 152 -3.58 29.24 -17.32
N ILE A 153 -3.62 29.24 -16.00
CA ILE A 153 -4.20 30.32 -15.19
C ILE A 153 -3.08 30.91 -14.31
N PRO A 154 -3.13 32.22 -13.99
CA PRO A 154 -2.20 32.80 -13.03
C PRO A 154 -2.17 32.01 -11.71
N ARG A 155 -0.99 31.71 -11.23
CA ARG A 155 -0.74 30.91 -10.05
C ARG A 155 -0.11 31.74 -8.95
N VAL A 156 -0.33 31.34 -7.70
CA VAL A 156 0.40 31.91 -6.55
C VAL A 156 1.75 31.21 -6.47
N LEU A 157 2.84 31.95 -6.71
CA LEU A 157 4.19 31.40 -6.70
C LEU A 157 4.89 31.81 -5.42
N HIS A 158 5.43 30.82 -4.68
CA HIS A 158 6.27 31.08 -3.52
C HIS A 158 7.69 31.47 -3.95
N GLU A 159 8.16 32.61 -3.51
CA GLU A 159 9.55 33.05 -3.72
C GLU A 159 10.53 32.22 -2.89
N ASN A 160 10.17 31.98 -1.62
CA ASN A 160 10.99 31.22 -0.69
C ASN A 160 10.59 29.75 -0.69
N TRP A 161 11.59 28.87 -0.77
CA TRP A 161 11.38 27.42 -0.73
C TRP A 161 10.81 26.91 0.60
N ASP A 162 11.11 27.62 1.71
CA ASP A 162 10.74 27.22 3.06
C ASP A 162 9.44 27.88 3.57
N ASP A 163 8.70 28.57 2.70
CA ASP A 163 7.41 29.14 3.06
C ASP A 163 6.42 28.05 3.52
N ILE A 164 5.42 28.46 4.30
CA ILE A 164 4.31 27.58 4.66
C ILE A 164 3.32 27.55 3.48
N PRO A 165 2.83 26.39 3.05
CA PRO A 165 1.77 26.29 2.05
C PRO A 165 0.55 27.12 2.44
N VAL A 166 -0.16 27.68 1.46
CA VAL A 166 -1.41 28.42 1.70
C VAL A 166 -2.44 27.48 2.34
N TYR A 167 -2.92 27.82 3.52
CA TYR A 167 -3.83 27.01 4.31
C TYR A 167 -5.10 27.74 4.78
N LEU A 168 -5.11 29.06 4.61
CA LEU A 168 -6.27 29.88 4.95
C LEU A 168 -7.17 30.03 3.72
N PRO A 169 -8.50 30.03 3.91
CA PRO A 169 -9.42 30.29 2.83
C PRO A 169 -9.27 31.72 2.28
N ASP A 170 -9.62 31.91 1.02
CA ASP A 170 -9.68 33.21 0.37
C ASP A 170 -10.85 34.08 0.88
N GLU A 171 -11.07 35.22 0.24
CA GLU A 171 -12.18 36.16 0.57
C GLU A 171 -13.59 35.57 0.37
N HIS A 172 -13.69 34.46 -0.38
CA HIS A 172 -14.94 33.73 -0.63
C HIS A 172 -15.10 32.52 0.31
N GLY A 173 -14.11 32.24 1.16
CA GLY A 173 -14.10 31.11 2.08
C GLY A 173 -13.60 29.80 1.44
N GLU A 174 -12.98 29.86 0.25
CA GLU A 174 -12.50 28.70 -0.47
C GLU A 174 -10.99 28.53 -0.34
N ILE A 175 -10.53 27.27 -0.27
CA ILE A 175 -9.10 26.89 -0.33
C ILE A 175 -8.83 26.42 -1.75
N LEU A 176 -8.11 27.24 -2.52
CA LEU A 176 -7.95 27.04 -3.96
C LEU A 176 -6.86 26.02 -4.32
N ASN A 177 -5.97 25.67 -3.39
CA ASN A 177 -4.81 24.80 -3.65
C ASN A 177 -3.99 25.20 -4.88
N ASN A 178 -3.86 26.50 -5.14
CA ASN A 178 -3.20 27.07 -6.33
C ASN A 178 -1.88 27.78 -6.01
N ASP A 179 -1.28 27.46 -4.88
CA ASP A 179 0.05 27.93 -4.47
C ASP A 179 1.12 26.91 -4.86
N PHE A 180 2.18 27.38 -5.49
CA PHE A 180 3.23 26.54 -6.07
C PHE A 180 4.60 26.97 -5.59
N PHE A 181 5.44 25.99 -5.26
CA PHE A 181 6.85 26.20 -4.86
C PHE A 181 7.81 26.02 -6.05
N GLY A 182 7.32 25.49 -7.15
CA GLY A 182 8.07 25.39 -8.41
C GLY A 182 9.06 24.22 -8.43
N GLY A 183 8.79 23.13 -7.76
CA GLY A 183 9.50 21.87 -8.00
C GLY A 183 9.30 21.42 -9.44
N THR A 184 10.33 20.82 -10.05
CA THR A 184 10.36 20.48 -11.48
C THR A 184 10.86 19.06 -11.72
N LEU A 185 10.57 18.49 -12.90
CA LEU A 185 11.16 17.21 -13.32
C LEU A 185 12.68 17.29 -13.47
N ARG A 186 13.21 18.44 -13.89
CA ARG A 186 14.67 18.69 -13.91
C ARG A 186 15.27 18.78 -12.51
N GLY A 187 14.53 19.36 -11.56
CA GLY A 187 14.89 19.34 -10.15
C GLY A 187 15.00 17.90 -9.63
N VAL A 188 14.02 17.03 -9.93
CA VAL A 188 14.09 15.61 -9.58
C VAL A 188 15.27 14.93 -10.26
N LEU A 189 15.49 15.18 -11.56
CA LEU A 189 16.63 14.63 -12.30
C LEU A 189 17.96 14.98 -11.65
N SER A 190 18.10 16.22 -11.14
CA SER A 190 19.32 16.65 -10.44
C SER A 190 19.55 15.93 -9.10
N LYS A 191 18.54 15.23 -8.59
CA LYS A 191 18.58 14.49 -7.31
C LYS A 191 18.60 12.96 -7.47
N LEU A 192 18.80 12.45 -8.68
CA LEU A 192 18.88 10.99 -8.90
C LEU A 192 20.04 10.35 -8.12
N ASP A 193 21.19 11.02 -7.98
CA ASP A 193 22.32 10.51 -7.18
C ASP A 193 21.95 10.43 -5.68
N TYR A 194 21.11 11.36 -5.18
CA TYR A 194 20.55 11.28 -3.85
C TYR A 194 19.64 10.05 -3.69
N LEU A 195 18.74 9.83 -4.63
CA LEU A 195 17.85 8.65 -4.62
C LEU A 195 18.64 7.35 -4.75
N GLU A 196 19.70 7.33 -5.56
CA GLU A 196 20.61 6.19 -5.67
C GLU A 196 21.31 5.89 -4.33
N SER A 197 21.69 6.92 -3.56
CA SER A 197 22.27 6.76 -2.23
C SER A 197 21.32 6.15 -1.19
N LEU A 198 20.03 6.11 -1.49
CA LEU A 198 18.97 5.44 -0.75
C LEU A 198 18.55 4.11 -1.39
N HIS A 199 19.32 3.57 -2.33
CA HIS A 199 19.02 2.34 -3.07
C HIS A 199 17.61 2.32 -3.68
N VAL A 200 17.06 3.49 -4.04
CA VAL A 200 15.73 3.61 -4.66
C VAL A 200 15.74 2.93 -6.03
N THR A 201 14.77 2.07 -6.26
CA THR A 201 14.55 1.37 -7.54
C THR A 201 13.27 1.81 -8.23
N THR A 202 12.37 2.48 -7.50
CA THR A 202 11.10 2.99 -8.03
C THR A 202 10.86 4.41 -7.56
N ILE A 203 10.62 5.30 -8.50
CA ILE A 203 10.15 6.66 -8.25
C ILE A 203 8.66 6.68 -8.55
N TYR A 204 7.82 6.87 -7.54
CA TYR A 204 6.40 7.11 -7.71
C TYR A 204 6.09 8.60 -7.61
N PHE A 205 5.52 9.17 -8.67
CA PHE A 205 5.08 10.55 -8.69
C PHE A 205 3.60 10.69 -8.37
N ASN A 206 3.24 11.57 -7.44
CA ASN A 206 1.91 12.16 -7.42
C ASN A 206 1.67 12.90 -8.75
N PRO A 207 0.41 13.26 -9.13
CA PRO A 207 0.09 13.67 -10.49
C PRO A 207 1.02 14.72 -11.08
N ILE A 208 1.43 14.53 -12.34
CA ILE A 208 2.34 15.41 -13.08
C ILE A 208 1.66 16.14 -14.24
N PHE A 209 0.40 15.79 -14.54
CA PHE A 209 -0.30 16.33 -15.70
C PHE A 209 -0.80 17.75 -15.43
N GLN A 210 -1.01 18.50 -16.52
CA GLN A 210 -1.53 19.86 -16.45
C GLN A 210 -2.83 19.88 -15.64
N ALA A 211 -2.92 20.79 -14.66
CA ALA A 211 -4.07 20.95 -13.78
C ALA A 211 -4.11 22.37 -13.21
N TYR A 212 -5.22 22.73 -12.56
CA TYR A 212 -5.35 24.01 -11.86
C TYR A 212 -4.61 23.99 -10.51
N SER A 213 -4.77 22.91 -9.73
CA SER A 213 -4.26 22.81 -8.38
C SER A 213 -2.79 22.38 -8.30
N ASN A 214 -2.16 22.65 -7.16
CA ASN A 214 -0.79 22.23 -6.88
C ASN A 214 -0.66 20.70 -6.71
N HIS A 215 -1.73 20.01 -6.31
CA HIS A 215 -1.77 18.54 -6.16
C HIS A 215 -2.06 17.82 -7.49
N ARG A 216 -2.65 18.50 -8.45
CA ARG A 216 -2.94 18.01 -9.82
C ARG A 216 -3.88 16.81 -9.91
N TYR A 217 -4.63 16.50 -8.84
CA TYR A 217 -5.70 15.51 -8.90
C TYR A 217 -6.93 16.00 -9.69
N ASP A 218 -7.04 17.29 -9.94
CA ASP A 218 -7.99 17.92 -10.86
C ASP A 218 -7.42 18.00 -12.28
N THR A 219 -7.12 16.84 -12.89
CA THR A 219 -6.45 16.75 -14.19
C THR A 219 -7.12 17.62 -15.25
N GLY A 220 -6.34 18.52 -15.86
CA GLY A 220 -6.77 19.41 -16.93
C GLY A 220 -6.50 18.86 -18.34
N ASP A 221 -5.32 18.24 -18.54
CA ASP A 221 -4.98 17.53 -19.78
C ASP A 221 -4.06 16.34 -19.50
N TYR A 222 -4.58 15.12 -19.67
CA TYR A 222 -3.84 13.88 -19.45
C TYR A 222 -2.63 13.67 -20.37
N LYS A 223 -2.57 14.36 -21.50
CA LYS A 223 -1.48 14.22 -22.49
C LYS A 223 -0.44 15.33 -22.42
N ARG A 224 -0.54 16.22 -21.43
CA ARG A 224 0.42 17.33 -21.22
C ARG A 224 0.93 17.32 -19.79
N ILE A 225 2.25 17.49 -19.66
CA ILE A 225 2.85 17.76 -18.35
C ILE A 225 2.47 19.16 -17.91
N ASP A 226 2.24 19.35 -16.61
CA ASP A 226 2.03 20.68 -16.06
C ASP A 226 3.22 21.60 -16.38
N PRO A 227 3.00 22.78 -16.97
CA PRO A 227 4.09 23.63 -17.44
C PRO A 227 5.02 24.14 -16.34
N LEU A 228 4.58 24.14 -15.07
CA LEU A 228 5.49 24.41 -13.94
C LEU A 228 6.44 23.25 -13.66
N LEU A 229 6.05 22.02 -13.98
CA LEU A 229 6.92 20.85 -13.78
C LEU A 229 7.93 20.66 -14.91
N GLY A 230 7.62 21.14 -16.11
CA GLY A 230 8.44 20.96 -17.30
C GLY A 230 7.66 20.53 -18.53
N CYS A 231 8.29 19.71 -19.37
CA CYS A 231 7.72 19.24 -20.62
C CYS A 231 7.96 17.74 -20.84
N GLU A 232 7.48 17.19 -21.95
CA GLU A 232 7.64 15.77 -22.30
C GLU A 232 9.11 15.37 -22.44
N GLU A 233 9.95 16.26 -22.97
CA GLU A 233 11.39 16.04 -23.12
C GLU A 233 12.08 15.90 -21.76
N ASP A 234 11.64 16.69 -20.76
CA ASP A 234 12.17 16.59 -19.39
C ASP A 234 11.77 15.26 -18.75
N PHE A 235 10.54 14.80 -19.00
CA PHE A 235 10.08 13.48 -18.52
C PHE A 235 10.87 12.33 -19.17
N ARG A 236 11.07 12.39 -20.50
CA ARG A 236 11.90 11.39 -21.21
C ARG A 236 13.32 11.35 -20.68
N ALA A 237 13.93 12.51 -20.46
CA ALA A 237 15.27 12.63 -19.91
C ALA A 237 15.34 12.04 -18.50
N LEU A 238 14.38 12.37 -17.63
CA LEU A 238 14.29 11.82 -16.29
C LEU A 238 14.18 10.29 -16.30
N CYS A 239 13.26 9.73 -17.08
CA CYS A 239 13.09 8.27 -17.19
C CYS A 239 14.36 7.58 -17.72
N SER A 240 15.01 8.19 -18.72
CA SER A 240 16.25 7.66 -19.29
C SER A 240 17.40 7.66 -18.28
N GLU A 241 17.59 8.74 -17.53
CA GLU A 241 18.65 8.84 -16.53
C GLU A 241 18.37 7.99 -15.30
N ALA A 242 17.09 7.86 -14.90
CA ALA A 242 16.65 6.95 -13.86
C ALA A 242 16.93 5.48 -14.24
N ALA A 243 16.60 5.09 -15.47
CA ALA A 243 16.83 3.73 -15.96
C ALA A 243 18.32 3.34 -15.97
N LYS A 244 19.24 4.27 -16.25
CA LYS A 244 20.69 4.03 -16.16
C LYS A 244 21.17 3.67 -14.76
N ARG A 245 20.42 4.10 -13.72
CA ARG A 245 20.66 3.83 -12.30
C ARG A 245 19.81 2.66 -11.77
N GLY A 246 19.14 1.92 -12.66
CA GLY A 246 18.25 0.83 -12.26
C GLY A 246 16.90 1.28 -11.68
N MET A 247 16.57 2.58 -11.79
CA MET A 247 15.31 3.12 -11.28
C MET A 247 14.21 3.10 -12.34
N ARG A 248 12.99 2.85 -11.92
CA ARG A 248 11.76 2.87 -12.73
C ARG A 248 10.83 3.99 -12.28
N VAL A 249 10.01 4.51 -13.17
CA VAL A 249 9.07 5.59 -12.88
C VAL A 249 7.64 5.07 -12.95
N VAL A 250 6.86 5.30 -11.90
CA VAL A 250 5.42 5.00 -11.81
C VAL A 250 4.66 6.32 -11.72
N LEU A 251 3.60 6.45 -12.52
CA LEU A 251 2.76 7.64 -12.59
C LEU A 251 1.43 7.45 -11.86
N ASP A 252 0.85 8.55 -11.41
CA ASP A 252 -0.48 8.58 -10.82
C ASP A 252 -1.54 8.72 -11.91
N GLY A 253 -2.48 7.79 -11.95
CA GLY A 253 -3.59 7.74 -12.89
C GLY A 253 -4.90 8.15 -12.24
N VAL A 254 -5.29 9.41 -12.41
CA VAL A 254 -6.53 9.97 -11.88
C VAL A 254 -7.62 9.83 -12.96
N PHE A 255 -8.26 8.66 -13.01
CA PHE A 255 -9.19 8.32 -14.11
C PHE A 255 -10.66 8.29 -13.71
N ASN A 256 -11.00 8.53 -12.45
CA ASN A 256 -12.39 8.61 -11.97
C ASN A 256 -13.03 9.98 -12.23
N HIS A 257 -12.25 11.04 -12.30
CA HIS A 257 -12.73 12.40 -12.47
C HIS A 257 -11.71 13.26 -13.23
N THR A 258 -12.14 14.43 -13.70
CA THR A 258 -11.27 15.46 -14.28
C THR A 258 -11.38 16.74 -13.48
N GLY A 259 -10.55 17.73 -13.80
CA GLY A 259 -10.76 19.09 -13.32
C GLY A 259 -12.00 19.75 -13.94
N TYR A 260 -12.68 20.55 -13.14
CA TYR A 260 -13.74 21.45 -13.62
C TYR A 260 -13.26 22.36 -14.77
N ASP A 261 -12.00 22.76 -14.69
CA ASP A 261 -11.31 23.52 -15.69
C ASP A 261 -10.33 22.64 -16.51
N SER A 262 -10.81 21.49 -16.96
CA SER A 262 -10.08 20.62 -17.89
C SER A 262 -10.48 20.90 -19.33
N ARG A 263 -9.64 20.53 -20.29
CA ARG A 263 -10.00 20.60 -21.72
C ARG A 263 -11.24 19.77 -22.09
N TYR A 264 -11.60 18.81 -21.23
CA TYR A 264 -12.73 17.90 -21.44
C TYR A 264 -14.04 18.48 -20.92
N PHE A 265 -14.01 19.13 -19.77
CA PHE A 265 -15.18 19.78 -19.15
C PHE A 265 -15.25 21.27 -19.49
N ASN A 266 -14.14 22.00 -19.33
CA ASN A 266 -13.86 23.37 -19.72
C ASN A 266 -14.89 24.41 -19.25
N ALA A 267 -15.27 24.34 -17.99
CA ALA A 267 -16.29 25.22 -17.45
C ALA A 267 -15.86 26.71 -17.39
N ARG A 268 -14.55 26.96 -17.23
CA ARG A 268 -13.99 28.32 -17.18
C ARG A 268 -13.53 28.85 -18.53
N GLY A 269 -13.50 28.00 -19.56
CA GLY A 269 -13.16 28.42 -20.92
C GLY A 269 -11.68 28.73 -21.15
N HIS A 270 -10.78 28.14 -20.38
CA HIS A 270 -9.33 28.37 -20.50
C HIS A 270 -8.67 27.50 -21.59
N TYR A 271 -9.38 26.50 -22.10
CA TYR A 271 -8.91 25.64 -23.19
C TYR A 271 -9.60 26.02 -24.50
N ASP A 272 -8.88 25.90 -25.60
CA ASP A 272 -9.44 26.16 -26.97
C ASP A 272 -10.45 25.08 -27.40
N SER A 273 -10.46 23.91 -26.71
CA SER A 273 -11.43 22.85 -26.95
C SER A 273 -12.83 23.23 -26.46
N VAL A 274 -13.85 22.73 -27.15
CA VAL A 274 -15.23 22.84 -26.65
C VAL A 274 -15.48 21.72 -25.65
N GLY A 275 -15.49 22.05 -24.35
CA GLY A 275 -15.75 21.11 -23.27
C GLY A 275 -17.22 20.73 -23.09
N ALA A 276 -17.48 19.69 -22.35
CA ALA A 276 -18.82 19.17 -22.06
C ALA A 276 -19.73 20.18 -21.34
N TYR A 277 -19.16 21.05 -20.51
CA TYR A 277 -19.91 22.11 -19.83
C TYR A 277 -20.40 23.19 -20.81
N GLN A 278 -19.64 23.45 -21.89
CA GLN A 278 -19.90 24.53 -22.84
C GLN A 278 -20.92 24.13 -23.91
N SER A 279 -20.94 22.84 -24.30
CA SER A 279 -21.84 22.39 -25.39
C SER A 279 -22.18 20.92 -25.26
N LYS A 280 -23.46 20.59 -25.56
CA LYS A 280 -23.90 19.19 -25.71
C LYS A 280 -23.34 18.53 -26.97
N GLU A 281 -22.81 19.29 -27.90
CA GLU A 281 -22.14 18.82 -29.14
C GLU A 281 -20.63 18.57 -28.90
N SER A 282 -20.13 18.80 -27.69
CA SER A 282 -18.74 18.49 -27.32
C SER A 282 -18.44 17.02 -27.55
N PRO A 283 -17.26 16.65 -28.11
CA PRO A 283 -16.85 15.27 -28.23
C PRO A 283 -16.67 14.57 -26.86
N TYR A 284 -16.62 15.34 -25.78
CA TYR A 284 -16.47 14.87 -24.42
C TYR A 284 -17.79 14.84 -23.64
N PHE A 285 -18.93 15.21 -24.26
CA PHE A 285 -20.20 15.36 -23.55
C PHE A 285 -20.66 14.05 -22.89
N SER A 286 -20.50 12.92 -23.58
CA SER A 286 -20.86 11.58 -23.05
C SER A 286 -19.96 11.07 -21.93
N TRP A 287 -18.84 11.74 -21.68
CA TRP A 287 -17.93 11.39 -20.58
C TRP A 287 -18.51 11.75 -19.21
N PHE A 288 -19.48 12.67 -19.16
CA PHE A 288 -20.01 13.22 -17.91
C PHE A 288 -21.50 12.99 -17.79
N ASP A 289 -21.97 12.74 -16.58
CA ASP A 289 -23.39 12.57 -16.28
C ASP A 289 -24.00 13.90 -15.82
N PHE A 290 -24.81 14.51 -16.68
CA PHE A 290 -25.52 15.75 -16.38
C PHE A 290 -26.95 15.46 -15.94
N HIS A 291 -27.29 15.79 -14.71
CA HIS A 291 -28.67 15.74 -14.21
C HIS A 291 -29.50 16.93 -14.72
N ASN A 292 -28.88 18.13 -14.79
CA ASN A 292 -29.46 19.32 -15.36
C ASN A 292 -28.35 20.20 -15.96
N TRP A 293 -28.08 20.00 -17.24
CA TRP A 293 -27.00 20.68 -17.98
C TRP A 293 -27.17 22.21 -18.00
N PRO A 294 -26.10 23.02 -17.82
CA PRO A 294 -24.72 22.57 -17.58
C PRO A 294 -24.34 22.48 -16.08
N ASN A 295 -25.19 22.93 -15.16
CA ASN A 295 -24.79 23.24 -13.78
C ASN A 295 -24.97 22.10 -12.77
N GLU A 296 -25.76 21.05 -13.11
CA GLU A 296 -25.97 19.92 -12.22
C GLU A 296 -25.43 18.64 -12.87
N TYR A 297 -24.35 18.11 -12.33
CA TYR A 297 -23.63 16.95 -12.85
C TYR A 297 -23.06 16.10 -11.72
N GLY A 298 -22.76 14.85 -12.03
CA GLY A 298 -22.05 13.95 -11.14
C GLY A 298 -20.65 14.48 -10.82
N SER A 299 -20.28 14.49 -9.55
CA SER A 299 -18.95 14.91 -9.09
C SER A 299 -18.45 13.98 -7.99
N TRP A 300 -17.14 13.79 -7.95
CA TRP A 300 -16.53 12.93 -6.94
C TRP A 300 -16.81 13.48 -5.53
N TRP A 301 -17.51 12.69 -4.72
CA TRP A 301 -17.93 13.03 -3.34
C TRP A 301 -18.67 14.38 -3.22
N GLY A 302 -19.34 14.82 -4.26
CA GLY A 302 -20.05 16.11 -4.30
C GLY A 302 -19.15 17.34 -4.43
N ILE A 303 -17.86 17.15 -4.71
CA ILE A 303 -16.90 18.23 -4.94
C ILE A 303 -17.08 18.73 -6.39
N TYR A 304 -17.76 19.86 -6.56
CA TYR A 304 -18.14 20.38 -7.88
C TYR A 304 -16.95 20.66 -8.81
N THR A 305 -15.75 20.90 -8.26
CA THR A 305 -14.52 21.13 -9.05
C THR A 305 -13.92 19.84 -9.61
N LEU A 306 -14.48 18.67 -9.26
CA LEU A 306 -14.04 17.36 -9.70
C LEU A 306 -15.20 16.59 -10.38
N PRO A 307 -15.62 17.01 -11.60
CA PRO A 307 -16.67 16.31 -12.35
C PRO A 307 -16.26 14.87 -12.61
N GLN A 308 -17.12 13.94 -12.18
CA GLN A 308 -16.90 12.51 -12.33
C GLN A 308 -17.12 12.11 -13.80
N VAL A 309 -16.27 11.21 -14.29
CA VAL A 309 -16.40 10.66 -15.63
C VAL A 309 -17.17 9.35 -15.62
N ASN A 310 -17.72 8.99 -16.78
CA ASN A 310 -18.28 7.66 -17.03
C ASN A 310 -17.18 6.76 -17.60
N GLU A 311 -16.55 5.98 -16.75
CA GLU A 311 -15.45 5.07 -17.11
C GLU A 311 -15.90 3.98 -18.09
N THR A 312 -17.21 3.76 -18.26
CA THR A 312 -17.76 2.80 -19.21
C THR A 312 -18.03 3.40 -20.60
N ASP A 313 -17.92 4.73 -20.77
CA ASP A 313 -18.04 5.37 -22.07
C ASP A 313 -16.94 4.91 -23.04
N GLY A 314 -17.33 4.44 -24.21
CA GLY A 314 -16.40 3.87 -25.18
C GLY A 314 -15.36 4.87 -25.71
N SER A 315 -15.73 6.15 -25.86
CA SER A 315 -14.79 7.18 -26.32
C SER A 315 -13.81 7.59 -25.23
N TYR A 316 -14.25 7.58 -23.97
CA TYR A 316 -13.37 7.76 -22.81
C TYR A 316 -12.35 6.60 -22.69
N GLN A 317 -12.84 5.35 -22.77
CA GLN A 317 -11.96 4.17 -22.75
C GLN A 317 -10.96 4.18 -23.90
N ASN A 318 -11.37 4.55 -25.11
CA ASN A 318 -10.44 4.70 -26.21
C ASN A 318 -9.35 5.73 -25.90
N TYR A 319 -9.74 6.90 -25.42
CA TYR A 319 -8.79 7.98 -25.12
C TYR A 319 -7.81 7.62 -24.00
N ILE A 320 -8.29 7.00 -22.94
CA ILE A 320 -7.45 6.65 -21.78
C ILE A 320 -6.68 5.35 -22.02
N ILE A 321 -7.29 4.32 -22.64
CA ILE A 321 -6.78 2.94 -22.60
C ILE A 321 -6.46 2.36 -23.98
N GLU A 322 -7.45 2.39 -24.93
CA GLU A 322 -7.42 1.46 -26.06
C GLU A 322 -6.67 2.00 -27.28
N ASP A 323 -6.82 3.29 -27.60
CA ASP A 323 -6.17 3.89 -28.77
C ASP A 323 -4.65 3.72 -28.73
N GLU A 324 -4.05 3.73 -29.90
CA GLU A 324 -2.60 3.63 -30.03
C GLU A 324 -1.88 4.75 -29.28
N ASP A 325 -2.42 5.98 -29.31
CA ASP A 325 -1.93 7.13 -28.54
C ASP A 325 -2.80 7.40 -27.29
N SER A 326 -3.37 6.34 -26.69
CA SER A 326 -4.10 6.46 -25.42
C SER A 326 -3.17 6.94 -24.30
N VAL A 327 -3.75 7.54 -23.27
CA VAL A 327 -3.00 8.09 -22.13
C VAL A 327 -2.10 7.04 -21.51
N VAL A 328 -2.65 5.86 -21.20
CA VAL A 328 -1.91 4.76 -20.55
C VAL A 328 -0.73 4.32 -21.39
N ARG A 329 -0.93 4.07 -22.68
CA ARG A 329 0.11 3.55 -23.57
C ARG A 329 1.16 4.61 -23.92
N ARG A 330 0.73 5.87 -24.12
CA ARG A 330 1.61 6.99 -24.44
C ARG A 330 2.71 7.15 -23.37
N TRP A 331 2.32 7.27 -22.10
CA TRP A 331 3.29 7.53 -21.03
C TRP A 331 4.21 6.34 -20.75
N LEU A 332 3.75 5.10 -20.96
CA LEU A 332 4.61 3.92 -20.92
C LEU A 332 5.68 3.94 -22.03
N ARG A 333 5.31 4.34 -23.25
CA ARG A 333 6.27 4.54 -24.36
C ARG A 333 7.26 5.66 -24.09
N LEU A 334 6.84 6.69 -23.37
CA LEU A 334 7.69 7.81 -22.99
C LEU A 334 8.68 7.48 -21.86
N GLY A 335 8.52 6.34 -21.18
CA GLY A 335 9.49 5.83 -20.22
C GLY A 335 8.90 5.41 -18.88
N ALA A 336 7.62 5.66 -18.61
CA ALA A 336 6.97 5.13 -17.40
C ALA A 336 7.03 3.60 -17.36
N SER A 337 6.99 3.03 -16.16
CA SER A 337 7.01 1.58 -15.92
C SER A 337 5.74 1.05 -15.27
N GLY A 338 4.79 1.92 -14.99
CA GLY A 338 3.54 1.53 -14.38
C GLY A 338 2.68 2.71 -13.99
N TRP A 339 1.52 2.38 -13.42
CA TRP A 339 0.51 3.32 -12.97
C TRP A 339 0.05 2.98 -11.54
N ARG A 340 -0.10 3.99 -10.72
CA ARG A 340 -0.90 3.91 -9.49
C ARG A 340 -2.27 4.50 -9.83
N LEU A 341 -3.32 3.74 -9.58
CA LEU A 341 -4.70 4.16 -9.84
C LEU A 341 -5.25 4.86 -8.61
N ASP A 342 -5.53 6.15 -8.78
CA ASP A 342 -6.21 6.99 -7.79
C ASP A 342 -7.62 6.46 -7.55
N VAL A 343 -8.04 6.43 -6.29
CA VAL A 343 -9.35 5.95 -5.84
C VAL A 343 -9.82 4.69 -6.60
N ALA A 344 -9.01 3.63 -6.57
CA ALA A 344 -9.27 2.41 -7.35
C ALA A 344 -10.65 1.80 -7.06
N ASP A 345 -11.21 2.04 -5.87
CA ASP A 345 -12.55 1.60 -5.48
C ASP A 345 -13.68 2.28 -6.28
N GLU A 346 -13.41 3.42 -6.90
CA GLU A 346 -14.35 4.14 -7.76
C GLU A 346 -14.37 3.59 -9.19
N LEU A 347 -13.29 2.93 -9.63
CA LEU A 347 -13.14 2.43 -10.99
C LEU A 347 -13.81 1.06 -11.15
N PRO A 348 -14.61 0.84 -12.22
CA PRO A 348 -15.16 -0.49 -12.50
C PRO A 348 -14.05 -1.53 -12.77
N ASP A 349 -14.25 -2.78 -12.33
CA ASP A 349 -13.31 -3.88 -12.57
C ASP A 349 -12.98 -4.04 -14.06
N SER A 350 -13.98 -3.87 -14.94
CA SER A 350 -13.78 -3.94 -16.40
C SER A 350 -12.86 -2.84 -16.95
N PHE A 351 -12.85 -1.66 -16.33
CA PHE A 351 -11.94 -0.57 -16.68
C PHE A 351 -10.51 -0.91 -16.28
N ILE A 352 -10.33 -1.39 -15.04
CA ILE A 352 -9.01 -1.77 -14.51
C ILE A 352 -8.42 -2.94 -15.33
N SER A 353 -9.23 -3.96 -15.65
CA SER A 353 -8.80 -5.10 -16.47
C SER A 353 -8.34 -4.68 -17.87
N LYS A 354 -9.09 -3.79 -18.53
CA LYS A 354 -8.70 -3.25 -19.85
C LYS A 354 -7.42 -2.43 -19.76
N LEU A 355 -7.29 -1.61 -18.72
CA LEU A 355 -6.11 -0.79 -18.48
C LEU A 355 -4.87 -1.66 -18.28
N ASN A 356 -4.96 -2.70 -17.44
CA ASN A 356 -3.87 -3.66 -17.23
C ASN A 356 -3.47 -4.32 -18.55
N ALA A 357 -4.45 -4.84 -19.30
CA ALA A 357 -4.19 -5.49 -20.59
C ALA A 357 -3.52 -4.54 -21.61
N ALA A 358 -3.95 -3.28 -21.68
CA ALA A 358 -3.34 -2.28 -22.56
C ALA A 358 -1.92 -1.91 -22.12
N ALA A 359 -1.70 -1.74 -20.82
CA ALA A 359 -0.39 -1.47 -20.27
C ALA A 359 0.60 -2.59 -20.56
N ARG A 360 0.19 -3.86 -20.37
CA ARG A 360 1.04 -5.03 -20.64
C ARG A 360 1.29 -5.29 -22.13
N ARG A 361 0.36 -4.90 -23.01
CA ARG A 361 0.63 -4.89 -24.46
C ARG A 361 1.73 -3.92 -24.84
N GLU A 362 1.79 -2.77 -24.17
CA GLU A 362 2.82 -1.76 -24.43
C GLU A 362 4.15 -2.12 -23.75
N LYS A 363 4.08 -2.59 -22.50
CA LYS A 363 5.23 -2.95 -21.67
C LYS A 363 4.88 -4.20 -20.84
N PRO A 364 5.40 -5.38 -21.20
CA PRO A 364 4.98 -6.66 -20.58
C PRO A 364 5.14 -6.72 -19.06
N ASP A 365 6.10 -5.97 -18.50
CA ASP A 365 6.38 -5.87 -17.07
C ASP A 365 5.83 -4.56 -16.45
N ALA A 366 4.85 -3.91 -17.10
CA ALA A 366 4.17 -2.75 -16.52
C ALA A 366 3.47 -3.11 -15.22
N LEU A 367 3.56 -2.22 -14.24
CA LEU A 367 3.00 -2.36 -12.89
C LEU A 367 1.69 -1.58 -12.77
N ILE A 368 0.66 -2.20 -12.20
CA ILE A 368 -0.60 -1.53 -11.87
C ILE A 368 -0.85 -1.64 -10.36
N ILE A 369 -0.78 -0.49 -9.67
CA ILE A 369 -1.03 -0.36 -8.23
C ILE A 369 -2.39 0.27 -8.02
N GLY A 370 -3.21 -0.24 -7.09
CA GLY A 370 -4.45 0.40 -6.68
C GLY A 370 -4.30 1.16 -5.36
N GLU A 371 -4.98 2.29 -5.25
CA GLU A 371 -5.24 2.89 -3.95
C GLU A 371 -6.45 2.21 -3.33
N VAL A 372 -6.20 1.38 -2.31
CA VAL A 372 -7.22 0.70 -1.52
C VAL A 372 -6.80 0.79 -0.06
N TRP A 373 -7.69 1.27 0.81
CA TRP A 373 -7.34 1.59 2.19
C TRP A 373 -7.50 0.41 3.17
N GLU A 374 -8.29 -0.61 2.80
CA GLU A 374 -8.58 -1.78 3.63
C GLU A 374 -8.06 -3.06 2.97
N ASP A 375 -8.50 -4.23 3.47
CA ASP A 375 -8.24 -5.51 2.82
C ASP A 375 -8.86 -5.54 1.41
N ALA A 376 -8.01 -5.49 0.40
CA ALA A 376 -8.42 -5.44 -1.00
C ALA A 376 -8.93 -6.77 -1.56
N SER A 377 -8.68 -7.90 -0.86
CA SER A 377 -9.07 -9.24 -1.35
C SER A 377 -10.58 -9.49 -1.28
N ASN A 378 -11.26 -8.76 -0.40
CA ASN A 378 -12.70 -8.94 -0.16
C ASN A 378 -13.46 -7.60 -0.14
N LYS A 379 -12.88 -6.56 -0.74
CA LYS A 379 -13.47 -5.22 -0.79
C LYS A 379 -14.83 -5.23 -1.48
N ILE A 380 -15.79 -4.52 -0.87
CA ILE A 380 -17.05 -4.14 -1.51
C ILE A 380 -17.04 -2.63 -1.68
N ALA A 381 -17.21 -2.17 -2.91
CA ALA A 381 -17.41 -0.78 -3.24
C ALA A 381 -18.63 -0.65 -4.16
N TYR A 382 -19.48 0.34 -3.92
CA TYR A 382 -20.71 0.57 -4.69
C TYR A 382 -21.63 -0.67 -4.81
N SER A 383 -21.71 -1.45 -3.73
CA SER A 383 -22.47 -2.71 -3.65
C SER A 383 -21.94 -3.84 -4.55
N GLU A 384 -20.76 -3.68 -5.12
CA GLU A 384 -20.09 -4.70 -5.92
C GLU A 384 -18.84 -5.24 -5.20
N ARG A 385 -18.64 -6.58 -5.25
CA ARG A 385 -17.43 -7.23 -4.80
C ARG A 385 -16.32 -6.99 -5.80
N ARG A 386 -15.21 -6.40 -5.37
CA ARG A 386 -14.05 -6.13 -6.22
C ARG A 386 -13.23 -7.40 -6.48
N ARG A 387 -12.64 -7.47 -7.67
CA ARG A 387 -11.93 -8.66 -8.17
C ARG A 387 -10.42 -8.45 -8.27
N TYR A 388 -9.87 -7.46 -7.59
CA TYR A 388 -8.51 -6.93 -7.74
C TYR A 388 -7.41 -7.98 -7.86
N PHE A 389 -7.51 -9.11 -7.14
CA PHE A 389 -6.48 -10.16 -7.08
C PHE A 389 -6.92 -11.50 -7.66
N GLN A 390 -7.96 -11.50 -8.47
CA GLN A 390 -8.39 -12.73 -9.14
C GLN A 390 -7.65 -12.98 -10.47
N GLY A 391 -6.95 -11.97 -10.98
CA GLY A 391 -6.13 -12.02 -12.19
C GLY A 391 -6.53 -10.94 -13.21
N GLY A 392 -5.52 -10.29 -13.80
CA GLY A 392 -5.70 -9.31 -14.87
C GLY A 392 -6.15 -7.91 -14.45
N GLU A 393 -6.13 -7.58 -13.16
CA GLU A 393 -6.48 -6.25 -12.65
C GLU A 393 -5.28 -5.57 -11.97
N LEU A 394 -5.16 -5.66 -10.64
CA LEU A 394 -4.08 -5.02 -9.90
C LEU A 394 -2.92 -5.97 -9.63
N ASP A 395 -1.70 -5.47 -9.69
CA ASP A 395 -0.48 -6.20 -9.32
C ASP A 395 -0.09 -5.94 -7.86
N SER A 396 -0.56 -4.84 -7.31
CA SER A 396 -0.23 -4.33 -5.98
C SER A 396 -1.30 -3.36 -5.51
N VAL A 397 -1.30 -3.08 -4.23
CA VAL A 397 -2.04 -1.98 -3.61
C VAL A 397 -1.17 -1.22 -2.63
N MET A 398 -1.52 0.03 -2.35
CA MET A 398 -0.96 0.78 -1.24
C MET A 398 -1.35 0.10 0.07
N ASN A 399 -0.35 -0.36 0.84
CA ASN A 399 -0.56 -1.22 2.01
C ASN A 399 -0.90 -0.38 3.26
N TYR A 400 -2.06 0.26 3.24
CA TYR A 400 -2.58 0.99 4.40
C TYR A 400 -2.83 0.08 5.61
N PRO A 401 -3.26 -1.19 5.46
CA PRO A 401 -3.34 -2.10 6.61
C PRO A 401 -2.01 -2.25 7.37
N LEU A 402 -0.87 -2.34 6.67
CA LEU A 402 0.44 -2.38 7.33
C LEU A 402 0.76 -1.06 8.03
N ARG A 403 0.49 0.09 7.38
CA ARG A 403 0.66 1.40 7.99
C ARG A 403 -0.09 1.52 9.31
N ASP A 404 -1.35 1.15 9.30
CA ASP A 404 -2.21 1.25 10.49
C ASP A 404 -1.77 0.27 11.58
N ALA A 405 -1.31 -0.93 11.21
CA ALA A 405 -0.73 -1.90 12.15
C ALA A 405 0.56 -1.36 12.79
N ILE A 406 1.48 -0.75 11.99
CA ILE A 406 2.73 -0.13 12.49
C ILE A 406 2.41 0.99 13.46
N LEU A 407 1.61 1.96 13.04
CA LEU A 407 1.26 3.12 13.86
C LEU A 407 0.46 2.72 15.11
N GLY A 408 -0.48 1.78 14.95
CA GLY A 408 -1.25 1.23 16.06
C GLY A 408 -0.36 0.55 17.10
N PHE A 409 0.58 -0.31 16.67
CA PHE A 409 1.54 -0.95 17.55
C PHE A 409 2.39 0.08 18.29
N LEU A 410 3.03 1.01 17.58
CA LEU A 410 3.92 2.00 18.19
C LEU A 410 3.21 3.00 19.10
N ASN A 411 1.93 3.25 18.90
CA ASN A 411 1.09 4.09 19.75
C ASN A 411 0.39 3.34 20.89
N GLY A 412 0.81 2.12 21.21
CA GLY A 412 0.36 1.40 22.41
C GLY A 412 -0.43 0.13 22.15
N GLY A 413 -0.70 -0.23 20.90
CA GLY A 413 -1.29 -1.51 20.52
C GLY A 413 -0.41 -2.72 20.86
N THR A 414 -0.93 -3.92 20.69
CA THR A 414 -0.21 -5.16 21.04
C THR A 414 0.47 -5.79 19.83
N ALA A 415 1.55 -6.53 20.09
CA ALA A 415 2.26 -7.30 19.05
C ALA A 415 1.35 -8.38 18.44
N GLU A 416 0.48 -8.98 19.24
CA GLU A 416 -0.49 -9.99 18.79
C GLU A 416 -1.48 -9.40 17.80
N HIS A 417 -1.96 -8.16 18.03
CA HIS A 417 -2.87 -7.49 17.12
C HIS A 417 -2.18 -7.13 15.80
N PHE A 418 -0.91 -6.68 15.87
CA PHE A 418 -0.10 -6.45 14.68
C PHE A 418 0.06 -7.73 13.86
N ALA A 419 0.48 -8.82 14.52
CA ALA A 419 0.68 -10.12 13.87
C ALA A 419 -0.61 -10.63 13.22
N GLU A 420 -1.75 -10.56 13.96
CA GLU A 420 -3.04 -10.99 13.43
C GLU A 420 -3.46 -10.18 12.20
N SER A 421 -3.28 -8.87 12.22
CA SER A 421 -3.61 -8.00 11.07
C SER A 421 -2.80 -8.40 9.83
N MET A 422 -1.50 -8.64 9.98
CA MET A 422 -0.65 -9.02 8.84
C MET A 422 -0.87 -10.45 8.39
N GLU A 423 -1.13 -11.38 9.31
CA GLU A 423 -1.47 -12.77 8.97
C GLU A 423 -2.81 -12.86 8.23
N CYS A 424 -3.79 -12.01 8.54
CA CYS A 424 -5.03 -11.94 7.77
C CYS A 424 -4.76 -11.53 6.31
N ILE A 425 -3.98 -10.48 6.10
CA ILE A 425 -3.61 -10.02 4.74
C ILE A 425 -2.81 -11.12 4.02
N ARG A 426 -1.82 -11.75 4.68
CA ARG A 426 -1.01 -12.82 4.11
C ARG A 426 -1.84 -14.05 3.70
N GLU A 427 -2.84 -14.41 4.50
CA GLU A 427 -3.75 -15.53 4.23
C GLU A 427 -4.68 -15.23 3.05
N ASN A 428 -5.16 -13.97 2.96
CA ASN A 428 -6.19 -13.57 2.00
C ASN A 428 -5.61 -13.22 0.62
N TYR A 429 -4.36 -12.78 0.54
CA TYR A 429 -3.76 -12.32 -0.74
C TYR A 429 -3.01 -13.45 -1.46
N PRO A 430 -3.02 -13.47 -2.80
CA PRO A 430 -2.06 -14.28 -3.54
C PRO A 430 -0.62 -13.95 -3.11
N LYS A 431 0.23 -14.97 -2.94
CA LYS A 431 1.62 -14.77 -2.50
C LYS A 431 2.34 -13.73 -3.36
N ALA A 432 2.16 -13.76 -4.68
CA ALA A 432 2.77 -12.81 -5.60
C ALA A 432 2.37 -11.35 -5.31
N VAL A 433 1.12 -11.10 -4.89
CA VAL A 433 0.64 -9.76 -4.50
C VAL A 433 1.19 -9.37 -3.13
N PHE A 434 1.11 -10.25 -2.13
CA PHE A 434 1.60 -9.97 -0.78
C PHE A 434 3.08 -9.57 -0.75
N TYR A 435 3.90 -10.21 -1.59
CA TYR A 435 5.32 -9.88 -1.76
C TYR A 435 5.58 -8.70 -2.71
N ASN A 436 4.51 -8.11 -3.24
CA ASN A 436 4.58 -6.97 -4.16
C ASN A 436 3.79 -5.74 -3.67
N LEU A 437 3.38 -5.72 -2.40
CA LEU A 437 2.64 -4.61 -1.80
C LEU A 437 3.47 -3.34 -1.71
N MET A 438 2.84 -2.19 -1.88
CA MET A 438 3.44 -0.87 -1.66
C MET A 438 3.36 -0.50 -0.18
N ASN A 439 4.41 -0.80 0.58
CA ASN A 439 4.45 -0.62 2.03
C ASN A 439 4.67 0.84 2.41
N VAL A 440 3.61 1.54 2.78
CA VAL A 440 3.63 2.95 3.17
C VAL A 440 3.58 3.12 4.70
N VAL A 441 4.20 4.18 5.23
CA VAL A 441 4.00 4.68 6.61
C VAL A 441 3.48 6.12 6.57
N GLY A 442 3.98 6.93 5.66
CA GLY A 442 3.49 8.26 5.32
C GLY A 442 3.11 8.36 3.85
N THR A 443 2.10 9.19 3.53
CA THR A 443 1.69 9.52 2.16
C THR A 443 1.27 10.99 2.06
N HIS A 444 1.00 11.45 0.85
CA HIS A 444 0.49 12.80 0.61
C HIS A 444 -0.95 13.03 1.15
N ASP A 445 -1.68 11.96 1.51
CA ASP A 445 -3.05 12.01 2.05
C ASP A 445 -3.09 11.91 3.58
N THR A 446 -1.97 11.64 4.23
CA THR A 446 -1.91 11.44 5.67
C THR A 446 -0.97 12.42 6.34
N ALA A 447 -1.16 12.71 7.61
CA ALA A 447 -0.15 13.43 8.38
C ALA A 447 1.19 12.67 8.36
N ARG A 448 2.30 13.40 8.47
CA ARG A 448 3.65 12.85 8.51
C ARG A 448 3.81 11.84 9.65
N ALA A 449 4.47 10.73 9.40
CA ALA A 449 4.69 9.67 10.38
C ALA A 449 5.36 10.19 11.66
N LEU A 450 6.37 11.04 11.53
CA LEU A 450 7.04 11.67 12.67
C LEU A 450 6.07 12.46 13.55
N THR A 451 5.15 13.22 12.94
CA THR A 451 4.11 13.96 13.66
C THR A 451 3.15 13.02 14.37
N LEU A 452 2.65 11.99 13.68
CA LEU A 452 1.72 10.99 14.24
C LEU A 452 2.29 10.24 15.45
N LEU A 453 3.59 10.01 15.46
CA LEU A 453 4.29 9.29 16.53
C LEU A 453 4.69 10.17 17.72
N GLY A 454 4.56 11.52 17.57
CA GLY A 454 4.98 12.47 18.61
C GLY A 454 3.86 13.35 19.19
N VAL A 455 2.73 13.53 18.50
CA VAL A 455 1.63 14.37 18.98
C VAL A 455 0.70 13.62 19.94
N THR A 456 -0.03 14.37 20.75
CA THR A 456 -1.11 13.89 21.62
C THR A 456 -2.47 14.36 21.10
N GLU A 457 -3.55 13.91 21.73
CA GLU A 457 -4.91 14.37 21.37
C GLU A 457 -5.08 15.89 21.45
N ASN A 458 -4.33 16.58 22.30
CA ASN A 458 -4.47 18.02 22.47
C ASN A 458 -3.98 18.78 21.23
N GLU A 459 -2.87 18.33 20.63
CA GLU A 459 -2.35 18.95 19.41
C GLU A 459 -3.27 18.69 18.21
N TRP A 460 -3.96 17.55 18.18
CA TRP A 460 -4.99 17.28 17.18
C TRP A 460 -6.22 18.20 17.26
N LYS A 461 -6.45 18.84 18.40
CA LYS A 461 -7.55 19.80 18.58
C LYS A 461 -7.17 21.23 18.19
N MET A 462 -5.92 21.49 17.84
CA MET A 462 -5.50 22.81 17.34
C MET A 462 -6.24 23.17 16.05
N ASP A 463 -6.48 24.47 15.89
CA ASP A 463 -6.97 25.00 14.62
C ASP A 463 -5.89 24.93 13.52
N ARG A 464 -6.27 25.24 12.30
CA ARG A 464 -5.34 25.20 11.16
C ARG A 464 -4.13 26.12 11.36
N ASN A 465 -4.30 27.28 12.00
CA ASN A 465 -3.19 28.19 12.26
C ASN A 465 -2.20 27.59 13.29
N GLY A 466 -2.71 26.98 14.34
CA GLY A 466 -1.89 26.25 15.31
C GLY A 466 -1.10 25.13 14.64
N ARG A 467 -1.74 24.31 13.82
CA ARG A 467 -1.09 23.20 13.07
C ARG A 467 -0.05 23.69 12.06
N ALA A 468 -0.29 24.83 11.41
CA ALA A 468 0.64 25.42 10.44
C ALA A 468 2.00 25.76 11.04
N HIS A 469 2.04 26.16 12.30
CA HIS A 469 3.26 26.61 13.00
C HIS A 469 3.77 25.62 14.04
N TYR A 470 3.10 24.49 14.21
CA TYR A 470 3.47 23.53 15.24
C TYR A 470 4.74 22.76 14.86
N GLN A 471 5.58 22.59 15.86
CA GLN A 471 6.74 21.70 15.84
C GLN A 471 6.77 20.91 17.14
N LEU A 472 7.13 19.65 17.07
CA LEU A 472 7.29 18.81 18.26
C LEU A 472 8.33 19.41 19.20
N PRO A 473 8.02 19.56 20.49
CA PRO A 473 9.03 19.97 21.47
C PRO A 473 10.17 18.93 21.55
N PRO A 474 11.40 19.35 21.90
CA PRO A 474 12.60 18.52 21.79
C PRO A 474 12.51 17.14 22.46
N ASP A 475 11.90 17.08 23.63
CA ASP A 475 11.70 15.83 24.38
C ASP A 475 10.79 14.83 23.65
N ARG A 476 9.72 15.32 23.04
CA ARG A 476 8.80 14.50 22.24
C ARG A 476 9.34 14.19 20.86
N LEU A 477 10.09 15.12 20.26
CA LEU A 477 10.76 14.88 18.99
C LEU A 477 11.75 13.70 19.09
N GLU A 478 12.52 13.63 20.18
CA GLU A 478 13.45 12.53 20.42
C GLU A 478 12.73 11.17 20.50
N ILE A 479 11.61 11.11 21.22
CA ILE A 479 10.75 9.90 21.29
C ILE A 479 10.18 9.56 19.92
N ALA A 480 9.65 10.55 19.21
CA ALA A 480 9.07 10.35 17.89
C ALA A 480 10.10 9.85 16.86
N LEU A 481 11.34 10.35 16.91
CA LEU A 481 12.45 9.89 16.06
C LEU A 481 12.83 8.43 16.36
N ARG A 482 12.87 8.00 17.63
CA ARG A 482 13.09 6.59 17.97
C ARG A 482 11.95 5.71 17.42
N ARG A 483 10.70 6.14 17.60
CA ARG A 483 9.53 5.42 17.07
C ARG A 483 9.51 5.39 15.55
N LEU A 484 9.91 6.47 14.87
CA LEU A 484 10.01 6.50 13.42
C LEU A 484 11.07 5.51 12.91
N ARG A 485 12.21 5.38 13.59
CA ARG A 485 13.23 4.35 13.27
C ARG A 485 12.66 2.94 13.41
N MET A 486 11.89 2.67 14.49
CA MET A 486 11.20 1.38 14.65
C MET A 486 10.16 1.14 13.55
N ALA A 487 9.37 2.16 13.18
CA ALA A 487 8.42 2.09 12.08
C ALA A 487 9.11 1.73 10.76
N ALA A 488 10.22 2.40 10.45
CA ALA A 488 11.01 2.14 9.26
C ALA A 488 11.60 0.71 9.27
N VAL A 489 12.10 0.20 10.40
CA VAL A 489 12.56 -1.19 10.49
C VAL A 489 11.45 -2.15 10.12
N ILE A 490 10.25 -1.99 10.68
CA ILE A 490 9.12 -2.87 10.34
C ILE A 490 8.78 -2.74 8.85
N GLN A 491 8.63 -1.52 8.33
CA GLN A 491 8.30 -1.24 6.94
C GLN A 491 9.27 -1.90 5.96
N PHE A 492 10.58 -1.84 6.23
CA PHE A 492 11.64 -2.33 5.35
C PHE A 492 11.88 -3.84 5.44
N THR A 493 11.46 -4.46 6.53
CA THR A 493 11.66 -5.91 6.76
C THR A 493 10.41 -6.75 6.49
N MET A 494 9.23 -6.14 6.38
CA MET A 494 8.03 -6.80 5.88
C MET A 494 8.11 -7.09 4.37
N PRO A 495 7.44 -8.15 3.86
CA PRO A 495 7.32 -8.41 2.43
C PRO A 495 6.68 -7.25 1.67
N GLY A 496 7.15 -6.97 0.45
CA GLY A 496 6.70 -5.87 -0.39
C GLY A 496 7.74 -4.77 -0.55
N SER A 497 7.42 -3.70 -1.30
CA SER A 497 8.30 -2.56 -1.55
C SER A 497 8.14 -1.50 -0.45
N PRO A 498 9.14 -1.31 0.44
CA PRO A 498 9.12 -0.20 1.38
C PRO A 498 9.11 1.12 0.61
N THR A 499 8.19 2.00 0.97
CA THR A 499 7.94 3.26 0.28
C THR A 499 8.24 4.43 1.19
N ILE A 500 9.26 5.21 0.85
CA ILE A 500 9.61 6.46 1.53
C ILE A 500 8.77 7.57 0.93
N TYR A 501 7.94 8.24 1.71
CA TYR A 501 7.33 9.49 1.31
C TYR A 501 8.36 10.61 1.48
N TYR A 502 8.62 11.38 0.42
CA TYR A 502 9.71 12.38 0.40
C TYR A 502 9.75 13.22 1.67
N GLY A 503 10.92 13.31 2.28
CA GLY A 503 11.17 14.10 3.50
C GLY A 503 10.93 13.33 4.82
N ASP A 504 10.32 12.14 4.83
CA ASP A 504 10.21 11.34 6.06
C ASP A 504 11.60 10.93 6.55
N GLU A 505 12.50 10.57 5.64
CA GLU A 505 13.91 10.26 5.93
C GLU A 505 14.74 11.46 6.36
N ALA A 506 14.23 12.67 6.10
CA ALA A 506 14.86 13.94 6.49
C ALA A 506 14.31 14.51 7.82
N GLY A 507 13.36 13.81 8.45
CA GLY A 507 12.74 14.23 9.71
C GLY A 507 11.66 15.29 9.54
N GLN A 508 11.01 15.35 8.39
CA GLN A 508 9.96 16.31 8.10
C GLN A 508 8.72 16.08 8.96
N GLN A 509 8.17 17.16 9.54
CA GLN A 509 6.95 17.17 10.33
C GLN A 509 5.82 17.84 9.56
N GLY A 510 4.58 17.46 9.84
CA GLY A 510 3.38 18.08 9.28
C GLY A 510 2.12 17.31 9.65
N PHE A 511 1.07 18.04 10.00
CA PHE A 511 -0.28 17.49 10.09
C PHE A 511 -0.79 17.14 8.69
N GLU A 512 -2.07 16.81 8.56
CA GLU A 512 -2.70 16.55 7.27
C GLU A 512 -2.59 17.75 6.30
N ASP A 513 -2.98 17.53 5.06
CA ASP A 513 -2.98 18.52 3.96
C ASP A 513 -3.44 19.93 4.40
N PRO A 514 -2.65 20.97 4.10
CA PRO A 514 -1.46 20.99 3.24
C PRO A 514 -0.13 20.84 3.99
N PHE A 515 -0.14 20.61 5.30
CA PHE A 515 1.04 20.66 6.17
C PHE A 515 1.98 19.47 5.99
N ASN A 516 1.46 18.31 5.55
CA ASN A 516 2.24 17.14 5.17
C ASN A 516 2.95 17.29 3.80
N ARG A 517 2.61 18.35 3.04
CA ARG A 517 3.13 18.64 1.68
C ARG A 517 4.07 19.84 1.66
N ARG A 518 4.82 20.04 2.74
CA ARG A 518 5.90 21.04 2.77
C ARG A 518 7.02 20.65 1.82
N THR A 519 7.81 21.63 1.41
CA THR A 519 9.00 21.44 0.57
C THR A 519 10.04 20.57 1.25
N TYR A 520 10.78 19.79 0.46
CA TYR A 520 11.90 19.00 0.98
C TYR A 520 12.97 19.94 1.58
N PRO A 521 13.49 19.67 2.79
CA PRO A 521 14.39 20.56 3.51
C PRO A 521 15.86 20.41 3.07
N TRP A 522 16.15 20.65 1.79
CA TRP A 522 17.52 20.51 1.25
C TRP A 522 18.55 21.31 2.03
N GLY A 523 19.56 20.61 2.57
CA GLY A 523 20.62 21.20 3.39
C GLY A 523 20.27 21.38 4.87
N HIS A 524 19.04 20.97 5.27
CA HIS A 524 18.53 21.04 6.63
C HIS A 524 17.98 19.71 7.11
N GLU A 525 18.36 18.60 6.45
CA GLU A 525 17.94 17.26 6.80
C GLU A 525 18.45 16.86 8.20
N ASP A 526 17.67 16.07 8.94
CA ASP A 526 18.19 15.36 10.11
C ASP A 526 19.21 14.32 9.64
N GLN A 527 20.50 14.65 9.82
CA GLN A 527 21.60 13.85 9.29
C GLN A 527 21.72 12.47 9.95
N GLU A 528 21.33 12.33 11.20
CA GLU A 528 21.34 11.04 11.90
C GLU A 528 20.23 10.13 11.39
N LEU A 529 19.03 10.68 11.19
CA LEU A 529 17.91 9.95 10.63
C LEU A 529 18.18 9.56 9.18
N LEU A 530 18.70 10.48 8.38
CA LEU A 530 19.05 10.21 6.97
C LEU A 530 20.12 9.11 6.85
N ALA A 531 21.15 9.14 7.73
CA ALA A 531 22.16 8.09 7.78
C ALA A 531 21.55 6.73 8.18
N PHE A 532 20.59 6.73 9.10
CA PHE A 532 19.86 5.54 9.48
C PHE A 532 19.06 4.96 8.29
N TYR A 533 18.30 5.81 7.56
CA TYR A 533 17.57 5.36 6.37
C TYR A 533 18.50 4.82 5.28
N ARG A 534 19.64 5.48 5.01
CA ARG A 534 20.63 4.96 4.05
C ARG A 534 21.12 3.57 4.43
N LYS A 535 21.41 3.35 5.71
CA LYS A 535 21.83 2.04 6.20
C LYS A 535 20.74 1.00 6.07
N LEU A 536 19.50 1.36 6.43
CA LEU A 536 18.33 0.45 6.33
C LEU A 536 18.04 0.09 4.86
N CYS A 537 18.14 1.06 3.96
CA CYS A 537 18.02 0.82 2.53
C CYS A 537 19.11 -0.12 1.99
N ALA A 538 20.36 0.06 2.43
CA ALA A 538 21.47 -0.83 2.07
C ALA A 538 21.22 -2.26 2.58
N ILE A 539 20.77 -2.43 3.84
CA ILE A 539 20.39 -3.74 4.38
C ILE A 539 19.31 -4.37 3.51
N ARG A 540 18.25 -3.64 3.14
CA ARG A 540 17.18 -4.16 2.28
C ARG A 540 17.70 -4.60 0.91
N ALA A 541 18.62 -3.86 0.33
CA ALA A 541 19.20 -4.16 -0.99
C ALA A 541 20.18 -5.33 -0.96
N GLU A 542 20.86 -5.55 0.16
CA GLU A 542 21.91 -6.58 0.32
C GLU A 542 21.40 -7.90 0.90
N GLU A 543 20.18 -7.93 1.47
CA GLU A 543 19.58 -9.10 2.12
C GLU A 543 18.43 -9.69 1.28
N PRO A 544 18.68 -10.63 0.37
CA PRO A 544 17.61 -11.25 -0.46
C PRO A 544 16.50 -11.89 0.38
N THR A 545 16.80 -12.39 1.57
CA THR A 545 15.84 -12.94 2.52
C THR A 545 14.74 -11.93 2.89
N LEU A 546 15.01 -10.63 2.86
CA LEU A 546 13.98 -9.59 3.08
C LEU A 546 13.02 -9.44 1.90
N THR A 547 13.43 -9.86 0.70
CA THR A 547 12.56 -9.84 -0.50
C THR A 547 11.80 -11.14 -0.66
N ASP A 548 12.46 -12.29 -0.65
CA ASP A 548 11.90 -13.59 -1.00
C ASP A 548 11.63 -14.52 0.18
N GLY A 549 12.30 -14.29 1.32
CA GLY A 549 12.17 -15.14 2.51
C GLY A 549 10.75 -15.19 3.05
N GLU A 550 10.38 -16.33 3.62
CA GLU A 550 9.09 -16.50 4.26
C GLU A 550 8.98 -15.63 5.52
N LEU A 551 7.76 -15.14 5.78
CA LEU A 551 7.42 -14.40 6.99
C LEU A 551 6.84 -15.37 8.03
N GLN A 552 7.36 -15.34 9.26
CA GLN A 552 6.81 -16.09 10.39
C GLN A 552 6.75 -15.17 11.61
N PHE A 553 5.57 -15.03 12.21
CA PHE A 553 5.42 -14.33 13.48
C PHE A 553 5.66 -15.29 14.64
N GLU A 554 6.34 -14.78 15.65
CA GLU A 554 6.64 -15.53 16.86
C GLU A 554 5.81 -15.02 18.03
N GLU A 555 5.23 -15.93 18.80
CA GLU A 555 4.54 -15.57 20.03
C GLU A 555 5.52 -14.99 21.05
N THR A 556 5.16 -13.86 21.63
CA THR A 556 5.94 -13.22 22.70
C THR A 556 5.10 -13.09 23.97
N THR A 557 5.76 -13.18 25.12
CA THR A 557 5.09 -13.03 26.43
C THR A 557 4.81 -11.58 26.79
N ALA A 558 5.40 -10.63 26.05
CA ALA A 558 5.27 -9.19 26.27
C ALA A 558 4.58 -8.53 25.07
N SER A 559 3.37 -8.02 25.27
CA SER A 559 2.58 -7.37 24.22
C SER A 559 3.26 -6.14 23.57
N ALA A 560 4.29 -5.59 24.23
CA ALA A 560 5.11 -4.49 23.72
C ALA A 560 6.30 -4.94 22.87
N LEU A 561 6.55 -6.26 22.77
CA LEU A 561 7.63 -6.83 21.96
C LEU A 561 7.06 -7.50 20.72
N LEU A 562 7.27 -6.90 19.57
CA LEU A 562 6.98 -7.52 18.29
C LEU A 562 8.19 -8.32 17.84
N ARG A 563 7.97 -9.59 17.50
CA ARG A 563 9.00 -10.47 16.96
C ARG A 563 8.46 -11.23 15.75
N TYR A 564 9.26 -11.27 14.71
CA TYR A 564 8.99 -12.08 13.52
C TYR A 564 10.30 -12.42 12.80
N GLU A 565 10.22 -13.38 11.91
CA GLU A 565 11.36 -13.89 11.18
C GLU A 565 11.13 -13.76 9.67
N ARG A 566 12.21 -13.53 8.97
CA ARG A 566 12.31 -13.69 7.52
C ARG A 566 13.33 -14.78 7.27
N LEU A 567 12.94 -15.83 6.57
CA LEU A 567 13.79 -17.00 6.39
C LEU A 567 13.66 -17.57 4.97
N ASP A 568 14.78 -18.04 4.46
CA ASP A 568 14.90 -18.84 3.24
C ASP A 568 15.87 -20.02 3.49
N GLU A 569 16.30 -20.70 2.41
CA GLU A 569 17.21 -21.85 2.52
C GLU A 569 18.60 -21.46 3.03
N ASP A 570 19.06 -20.24 2.80
CA ASP A 570 20.42 -19.76 3.02
C ASP A 570 20.56 -18.85 4.25
N SER A 571 19.48 -18.20 4.69
CA SER A 571 19.56 -17.14 5.69
C SER A 571 18.30 -17.08 6.58
N ARG A 572 18.53 -16.66 7.83
CA ARG A 572 17.48 -16.37 8.81
C ARG A 572 17.73 -15.04 9.47
N LEU A 573 16.76 -14.13 9.30
CA LEU A 573 16.73 -12.83 9.93
C LEU A 573 15.62 -12.80 10.98
N VAL A 574 15.97 -12.45 12.21
CA VAL A 574 15.00 -12.25 13.31
C VAL A 574 14.86 -10.76 13.55
N ILE A 575 13.66 -10.25 13.36
CA ILE A 575 13.34 -8.85 13.61
C ILE A 575 12.68 -8.76 14.99
N VAL A 576 13.21 -7.89 15.83
CA VAL A 576 12.71 -7.67 17.19
C VAL A 576 12.52 -6.19 17.43
N VAL A 577 11.30 -5.79 17.81
CA VAL A 577 10.95 -4.39 18.07
C VAL A 577 10.33 -4.25 19.44
N ASN A 578 11.03 -3.58 20.34
CA ASN A 578 10.56 -3.27 21.69
C ASN A 578 10.05 -1.82 21.74
N ARG A 579 8.73 -1.62 21.71
CA ARG A 579 8.11 -0.30 21.89
C ARG A 579 7.93 0.10 23.35
N GLY A 580 8.24 -0.83 24.27
CA GLY A 580 8.06 -0.61 25.71
C GLY A 580 9.09 0.34 26.32
N HIS A 581 8.91 0.67 27.59
CA HIS A 581 9.77 1.58 28.34
C HIS A 581 10.79 0.86 29.23
N GLN A 582 10.89 -0.46 29.11
CA GLN A 582 11.82 -1.31 29.86
C GLN A 582 12.55 -2.27 28.93
N HIS A 583 13.69 -2.76 29.36
CA HIS A 583 14.35 -3.87 28.68
C HIS A 583 13.46 -5.11 28.67
N ILE A 584 13.37 -5.76 27.52
CA ILE A 584 12.64 -7.03 27.37
C ILE A 584 13.62 -8.07 26.83
N GLU A 585 13.73 -9.20 27.54
CA GLU A 585 14.53 -10.32 27.09
C GLU A 585 13.70 -11.20 26.14
N THR A 586 14.33 -11.63 25.06
CA THR A 586 13.77 -12.62 24.14
C THR A 586 14.79 -13.72 23.88
N LYS A 587 14.30 -14.96 23.77
CA LYS A 587 15.12 -16.11 23.46
C LYS A 587 15.06 -16.42 21.98
N ILE A 588 16.20 -16.58 21.36
CA ILE A 588 16.34 -16.91 19.92
C ILE A 588 17.08 -18.25 19.84
N ASP A 589 16.54 -19.19 19.08
CA ASP A 589 17.19 -20.46 18.80
C ASP A 589 18.31 -20.25 17.76
N ALA A 590 19.47 -19.79 18.22
CA ALA A 590 20.66 -19.53 17.42
C ALA A 590 21.90 -19.61 18.32
N LEU A 591 23.06 -19.92 17.74
CA LEU A 591 24.36 -19.85 18.42
C LEU A 591 24.94 -18.45 18.47
N TYR A 592 24.69 -17.69 17.44
CA TYR A 592 25.16 -16.32 17.25
C TYR A 592 24.16 -15.49 16.46
N ALA A 593 24.05 -14.22 16.78
CA ALA A 593 23.30 -13.26 15.99
C ALA A 593 24.08 -11.95 15.85
N LEU A 594 24.02 -11.36 14.67
CA LEU A 594 24.60 -10.06 14.36
C LEU A 594 23.48 -9.06 14.06
N ASP A 595 23.39 -7.98 14.83
CA ASP A 595 22.48 -6.88 14.47
C ASP A 595 23.03 -6.11 13.28
N LEU A 596 22.32 -6.12 12.18
CA LEU A 596 22.71 -5.45 10.94
C LEU A 596 22.68 -3.92 11.06
N LEU A 597 21.89 -3.38 12.00
CA LEU A 597 21.79 -1.93 12.22
C LEU A 597 22.98 -1.39 12.99
N SER A 598 23.37 -1.98 14.09
CA SER A 598 24.47 -1.50 14.93
C SER A 598 25.82 -2.16 14.62
N GLY A 599 25.80 -3.39 14.09
CA GLY A 599 26.98 -4.24 13.97
C GLY A 599 27.33 -4.97 15.27
N GLU A 600 26.45 -4.91 16.28
CA GLU A 600 26.63 -5.60 17.55
C GLU A 600 26.40 -7.11 17.39
N GLY A 601 27.31 -7.89 17.95
CA GLY A 601 27.21 -9.35 17.95
C GLY A 601 26.70 -9.88 19.30
N PHE A 602 25.77 -10.82 19.24
CA PHE A 602 25.23 -11.53 20.39
C PHE A 602 25.71 -12.97 20.33
N ALA A 603 26.40 -13.41 21.34
CA ALA A 603 26.92 -14.78 21.42
C ALA A 603 26.14 -15.62 22.45
N TYR A 604 26.09 -16.89 22.17
CA TYR A 604 25.47 -17.93 23.02
C TYR A 604 25.94 -17.86 24.48
N ALA A 605 25.00 -17.84 25.41
CA ALA A 605 25.27 -17.76 26.83
C ALA A 605 24.56 -18.85 27.68
N ASP A 606 23.66 -19.65 27.09
CA ASP A 606 22.79 -20.59 27.79
C ASP A 606 22.65 -21.89 26.97
N PRO A 607 22.68 -23.11 27.59
CA PRO A 607 22.49 -24.38 26.87
C PRO A 607 21.20 -24.50 26.05
N ASP A 608 20.28 -23.55 26.18
CA ASP A 608 18.99 -23.58 25.53
C ASP A 608 18.80 -22.53 24.42
N GLY A 609 19.82 -21.74 24.04
CA GLY A 609 19.76 -20.71 22.98
C GLY A 609 20.29 -19.34 23.39
N LEU A 610 20.23 -18.41 22.46
CA LEU A 610 20.69 -17.03 22.62
C LEU A 610 19.62 -16.16 23.32
N ILE A 611 20.01 -15.51 24.42
CA ILE A 611 19.15 -14.51 25.09
C ILE A 611 19.58 -13.12 24.64
N VAL A 612 18.66 -12.37 24.03
CA VAL A 612 18.87 -10.99 23.61
C VAL A 612 18.04 -10.05 24.49
N SER A 613 18.72 -9.13 25.17
CA SER A 613 18.07 -8.06 25.92
C SER A 613 17.85 -6.86 25.02
N VAL A 614 16.59 -6.58 24.69
CA VAL A 614 16.21 -5.49 23.78
C VAL A 614 15.89 -4.23 24.59
N PRO A 615 16.65 -3.14 24.42
CA PRO A 615 16.41 -1.89 25.15
C PRO A 615 15.02 -1.28 24.85
N PRO A 616 14.56 -0.32 25.69
CA PRO A 616 13.35 0.44 25.41
C PRO A 616 13.40 1.16 24.06
N GLU A 617 12.27 1.21 23.37
CA GLU A 617 12.09 1.94 22.11
C GLU A 617 13.21 1.65 21.08
N THR A 618 13.55 0.36 20.92
CA THR A 618 14.65 -0.14 20.07
C THR A 618 14.17 -1.25 19.16
N ALA A 619 14.75 -1.31 17.97
CA ALA A 619 14.56 -2.40 17.02
C ALA A 619 15.91 -2.99 16.60
N TYR A 620 15.95 -4.31 16.40
CA TYR A 620 17.08 -5.06 15.86
C TYR A 620 16.68 -5.82 14.59
N ILE A 621 17.63 -5.96 13.67
CA ILE A 621 17.58 -6.88 12.53
C ILE A 621 18.72 -7.86 12.72
N LEU A 622 18.43 -9.01 13.27
CA LEU A 622 19.41 -10.00 13.70
C LEU A 622 19.61 -11.06 12.61
N ARG A 623 20.80 -11.11 12.02
CA ARG A 623 21.21 -12.23 11.17
C ARG A 623 21.69 -13.35 12.09
N CYS A 624 20.98 -14.49 12.06
CA CYS A 624 21.22 -15.63 12.94
C CYS A 624 22.06 -16.71 12.26
N VAL A 625 22.95 -17.33 13.03
CA VAL A 625 23.72 -18.51 12.64
C VAL A 625 23.30 -19.68 13.54
N ASN A 626 22.86 -20.77 12.93
CA ASN A 626 22.37 -21.96 13.60
C ASN A 626 23.51 -22.97 13.89
N ALA A 627 23.23 -23.96 14.75
CA ALA A 627 24.21 -24.98 15.20
C ALA A 627 24.68 -25.99 14.11
N ALA A 628 24.09 -25.92 12.90
CA ALA A 628 24.36 -26.89 11.82
C ALA A 628 25.06 -26.28 10.60
N ASP A 629 25.33 -24.98 10.61
CA ASP A 629 26.07 -24.25 9.59
C ASP A 629 27.57 -24.03 10.03
#